data_f4325ff9398a2a6e452910025ef6156a
#
_entry.id   f4325ff9398a2a6e452910025ef6156a
#
_cell.length_a   1.000
_cell.length_b   1.000
_cell.length_c   1.000
_cell.angle_alpha   90.00
_cell.angle_beta   90.00
_cell.angle_gamma   90.00
#
_symmetry.space_group_name_H-M   'P 1'
#
loop_
_entity.id
_entity.type
_entity.pdbx_description
1 polymer ?
#
loop_
_entity_poly.entity_id
_entity_poly.type
_entity_poly.pdbx_seq_one_letter_code
_entity_poly.pdbx_strand_id
1 'polypeptide(L)'
;MPQPPKDEAPKRPRGRPRLAIDRNAVADAVAALFAEGGYEAVSVVDTADKLGVSRATLYRTVSTKEDLLGILFERSTNDLTQRATALIASIDDPAERLTAMIRLQAEAAVNMRSYLGVFFGGVGVPADVYARWHSWSRQYEKLWVGVVSDNMETGYLDNGNPVVTARLILGMMIWVSRWYRPREKISIEEIAETATHLVRMGHPAPPTRSTSTRKRARGQR
;
A
#
# COMPACT_ATOMS: atom_id res chain seq x y z
N MET A 1 -75.60 -17.53 17.58
CA MET A 1 -74.52 -17.01 18.42
C MET A 1 -73.24 -17.04 17.60
N PRO A 2 -72.62 -15.89 17.29
CA PRO A 2 -71.35 -15.84 16.53
C PRO A 2 -70.21 -16.15 17.49
N GLN A 3 -69.21 -16.92 17.00
CA GLN A 3 -67.97 -17.27 17.73
C GLN A 3 -67.08 -15.99 17.85
N PRO A 4 -66.34 -15.84 18.97
CA PRO A 4 -65.41 -14.74 19.14
C PRO A 4 -64.17 -14.94 18.25
N PRO A 5 -63.51 -13.83 17.83
CA PRO A 5 -62.29 -13.90 17.01
C PRO A 5 -61.13 -14.54 17.78
N LYS A 6 -60.38 -15.38 17.08
CA LYS A 6 -59.15 -15.98 17.60
C LYS A 6 -58.09 -14.86 17.74
N ASP A 7 -57.63 -14.65 18.98
CA ASP A 7 -56.48 -13.83 19.30
C ASP A 7 -55.24 -14.30 18.51
N GLU A 8 -54.79 -13.46 17.57
CA GLU A 8 -53.47 -13.61 16.93
C GLU A 8 -52.40 -13.31 17.97
N ALA A 9 -51.65 -14.35 18.37
CA ALA A 9 -50.49 -14.20 19.23
C ALA A 9 -49.45 -13.24 18.58
N PRO A 10 -48.81 -12.32 19.36
CA PRO A 10 -47.85 -11.36 18.82
C PRO A 10 -46.66 -12.08 18.20
N LYS A 11 -46.34 -11.77 16.92
CA LYS A 11 -45.17 -12.28 16.20
C LYS A 11 -43.93 -11.90 17.00
N ARG A 12 -43.17 -12.91 17.46
CA ARG A 12 -41.88 -12.74 18.12
C ARG A 12 -40.98 -11.87 17.26
N PRO A 13 -40.28 -10.83 17.81
CA PRO A 13 -39.39 -9.97 17.07
C PRO A 13 -38.30 -10.80 16.42
N ARG A 14 -38.09 -10.59 15.13
CA ARG A 14 -37.00 -11.19 14.35
C ARG A 14 -35.68 -10.95 15.06
N GLY A 15 -34.88 -12.01 15.18
CA GLY A 15 -33.60 -12.01 15.90
C GLY A 15 -32.69 -10.84 15.54
N ARG A 16 -31.82 -10.50 16.50
CA ARG A 16 -30.81 -9.43 16.45
C ARG A 16 -30.20 -9.31 15.06
N PRO A 17 -30.07 -8.09 14.50
CA PRO A 17 -29.47 -7.88 13.20
C PRO A 17 -28.14 -8.62 13.10
N ARG A 18 -27.94 -9.36 12.02
CA ARG A 18 -26.67 -10.05 11.76
C ARG A 18 -25.59 -8.98 11.64
N LEU A 19 -24.68 -8.87 12.59
CA LEU A 19 -23.48 -8.07 12.45
C LEU A 19 -22.71 -8.60 11.23
N ALA A 20 -22.71 -7.86 10.14
CA ALA A 20 -21.76 -8.09 9.06
C ALA A 20 -20.36 -7.80 9.63
N ILE A 21 -19.45 -8.79 9.51
CA ILE A 21 -18.07 -8.59 9.96
C ILE A 21 -17.42 -7.59 9.01
N ASP A 22 -16.86 -6.52 9.56
CA ASP A 22 -16.08 -5.55 8.79
C ASP A 22 -14.78 -6.20 8.31
N ARG A 23 -14.62 -6.36 6.99
CA ARG A 23 -13.44 -6.94 6.37
C ARG A 23 -12.18 -6.12 6.66
N ASN A 24 -12.30 -4.80 6.85
CA ASN A 24 -11.16 -3.95 7.23
C ASN A 24 -10.71 -4.26 8.65
N ALA A 25 -11.64 -4.41 9.59
CA ALA A 25 -11.31 -4.81 10.95
C ALA A 25 -10.64 -6.20 10.99
N VAL A 26 -11.09 -7.14 10.13
CA VAL A 26 -10.41 -8.43 9.97
C VAL A 26 -8.98 -8.27 9.48
N ALA A 27 -8.76 -7.45 8.44
CA ALA A 27 -7.43 -7.19 7.92
C ALA A 27 -6.50 -6.57 8.98
N ASP A 28 -7.00 -5.61 9.76
CA ASP A 28 -6.24 -4.96 10.84
C ASP A 28 -5.87 -5.97 11.95
N ALA A 29 -6.80 -6.83 12.34
CA ALA A 29 -6.55 -7.89 13.33
C ALA A 29 -5.49 -8.88 12.83
N VAL A 30 -5.57 -9.30 11.56
CA VAL A 30 -4.58 -10.19 10.93
C VAL A 30 -3.21 -9.54 10.85
N ALA A 31 -3.12 -8.26 10.43
CA ALA A 31 -1.86 -7.51 10.40
C ALA A 31 -1.21 -7.41 11.77
N ALA A 32 -2.01 -7.20 12.83
CA ALA A 32 -1.53 -7.16 14.20
C ALA A 32 -0.99 -8.51 14.66
N LEU A 33 -1.69 -9.63 14.37
CA LEU A 33 -1.20 -10.98 14.67
C LEU A 33 0.12 -11.29 13.96
N PHE A 34 0.26 -10.87 12.69
CA PHE A 34 1.54 -10.96 11.98
C PHE A 34 2.66 -10.20 12.67
N ALA A 35 2.37 -9.01 13.19
CA ALA A 35 3.38 -8.20 13.90
C ALA A 35 3.80 -8.82 15.23
N GLU A 36 2.90 -9.53 15.91
CA GLU A 36 3.12 -10.17 17.22
C GLU A 36 3.92 -11.47 17.11
N GLY A 37 3.59 -12.35 16.17
CA GLY A 37 4.19 -13.69 16.10
C GLY A 37 4.36 -14.25 14.69
N GLY A 38 4.36 -13.38 13.66
CA GLY A 38 4.58 -13.81 12.27
C GLY A 38 3.41 -14.61 11.71
N TYR A 39 3.70 -15.36 10.65
CA TYR A 39 2.70 -16.17 9.96
C TYR A 39 2.02 -17.19 10.88
N GLU A 40 2.76 -17.80 11.80
CA GLU A 40 2.24 -18.84 12.70
C GLU A 40 1.21 -18.31 13.71
N ALA A 41 1.30 -17.04 14.08
CA ALA A 41 0.34 -16.41 14.99
C ALA A 41 -1.04 -16.13 14.33
N VAL A 42 -1.14 -16.22 13.02
CA VAL A 42 -2.39 -15.96 12.30
C VAL A 42 -3.25 -17.22 12.29
N SER A 43 -4.40 -17.16 12.94
CA SER A 43 -5.45 -18.19 12.88
C SER A 43 -6.83 -17.57 12.91
N VAL A 44 -7.85 -18.33 12.49
CA VAL A 44 -9.26 -17.88 12.58
C VAL A 44 -9.66 -17.69 14.05
N VAL A 45 -9.13 -18.52 14.95
CA VAL A 45 -9.40 -18.44 16.39
C VAL A 45 -8.85 -17.16 16.98
N ASP A 46 -7.54 -16.91 16.79
CA ASP A 46 -6.88 -15.72 17.34
C ASP A 46 -7.42 -14.43 16.71
N THR A 47 -7.80 -14.48 15.43
CA THR A 47 -8.46 -13.35 14.75
C THR A 47 -9.82 -13.05 15.37
N ALA A 48 -10.65 -14.09 15.67
CA ALA A 48 -11.95 -13.91 16.33
C ALA A 48 -11.79 -13.30 17.74
N ASP A 49 -10.83 -13.81 18.50
CA ASP A 49 -10.52 -13.32 19.85
C ASP A 49 -10.06 -11.87 19.81
N LYS A 50 -9.20 -11.49 18.85
CA LYS A 50 -8.72 -10.12 18.65
C LYS A 50 -9.82 -9.13 18.21
N LEU A 51 -10.81 -9.63 17.47
CA LEU A 51 -11.98 -8.85 17.05
C LEU A 51 -13.07 -8.77 18.14
N GLY A 52 -12.98 -9.55 19.22
CA GLY A 52 -14.01 -9.64 20.24
C GLY A 52 -15.32 -10.27 19.72
N VAL A 53 -15.25 -11.13 18.69
CA VAL A 53 -16.41 -11.82 18.14
C VAL A 53 -16.35 -13.31 18.43
N SER A 54 -17.52 -14.00 18.40
CA SER A 54 -17.51 -15.45 18.54
C SER A 54 -16.84 -16.11 17.31
N ARG A 55 -16.12 -17.21 17.55
CA ARG A 55 -15.54 -18.05 16.49
C ARG A 55 -16.58 -18.43 15.44
N ALA A 56 -17.78 -18.83 15.86
CA ALA A 56 -18.88 -19.18 14.97
C ALA A 56 -19.33 -17.98 14.10
N THR A 57 -19.17 -16.75 14.58
CA THR A 57 -19.47 -15.54 13.83
C THR A 57 -18.42 -15.32 12.74
N LEU A 58 -17.15 -15.48 13.04
CA LEU A 58 -16.06 -15.31 12.06
C LEU A 58 -16.07 -16.44 11.03
N TYR A 59 -16.24 -17.71 11.44
CA TYR A 59 -16.28 -18.87 10.55
C TYR A 59 -17.35 -18.81 9.46
N ARG A 60 -18.39 -18.01 9.64
CA ARG A 60 -19.41 -17.79 8.59
C ARG A 60 -18.91 -16.93 7.43
N THR A 61 -17.87 -16.14 7.65
CA THR A 61 -17.32 -15.19 6.67
C THR A 61 -15.92 -15.60 6.22
N VAL A 62 -15.15 -16.20 7.14
CA VAL A 62 -13.76 -16.58 6.92
C VAL A 62 -13.57 -17.98 7.49
N SER A 63 -13.33 -18.94 6.62
CA SER A 63 -13.28 -20.36 7.01
C SER A 63 -11.86 -20.84 7.26
N THR A 64 -10.88 -20.22 6.63
CA THR A 64 -9.48 -20.68 6.61
C THR A 64 -8.51 -19.55 6.90
N LYS A 65 -7.26 -19.89 7.24
CA LYS A 65 -6.15 -18.97 7.35
C LYS A 65 -5.86 -18.28 6.01
N GLU A 66 -6.06 -18.98 4.93
CA GLU A 66 -5.91 -18.53 3.57
C GLU A 66 -6.91 -17.41 3.23
N ASP A 67 -8.16 -17.53 3.68
CA ASP A 67 -9.16 -16.48 3.53
C ASP A 67 -8.73 -15.20 4.26
N LEU A 68 -8.13 -15.32 5.46
CA LEU A 68 -7.59 -14.22 6.23
C LEU A 68 -6.46 -13.50 5.46
N LEU A 69 -5.56 -14.29 4.87
CA LEU A 69 -4.47 -13.74 4.03
C LEU A 69 -5.02 -13.02 2.80
N GLY A 70 -6.05 -13.58 2.17
CA GLY A 70 -6.73 -12.95 1.05
C GLY A 70 -7.32 -11.59 1.42
N ILE A 71 -7.95 -11.47 2.58
CA ILE A 71 -8.52 -10.22 3.09
C ILE A 71 -7.42 -9.19 3.38
N LEU A 72 -6.35 -9.60 4.06
CA LEU A 72 -5.20 -8.72 4.32
C LEU A 72 -4.55 -8.22 3.04
N PHE A 73 -4.37 -9.11 2.07
CA PHE A 73 -3.84 -8.78 0.75
C PHE A 73 -4.71 -7.74 0.03
N GLU A 74 -6.01 -8.00 -0.10
CA GLU A 74 -6.95 -7.11 -0.78
C GLU A 74 -6.96 -5.71 -0.14
N ARG A 75 -7.00 -5.63 1.19
CA ARG A 75 -6.97 -4.37 1.92
C ARG A 75 -5.67 -3.59 1.61
N SER A 76 -4.52 -4.25 1.74
CA SER A 76 -3.21 -3.60 1.59
C SER A 76 -2.96 -3.11 0.17
N THR A 77 -3.33 -3.91 -0.83
CA THR A 77 -3.14 -3.56 -2.24
C THR A 77 -4.11 -2.49 -2.71
N ASN A 78 -5.36 -2.53 -2.25
CA ASN A 78 -6.36 -1.51 -2.58
C ASN A 78 -5.97 -0.15 -1.98
N ASP A 79 -5.58 -0.11 -0.70
CA ASP A 79 -5.14 1.12 -0.05
C ASP A 79 -3.93 1.74 -0.77
N LEU A 80 -2.91 0.93 -1.04
CA LEU A 80 -1.71 1.40 -1.72
C LEU A 80 -2.01 1.92 -3.14
N THR A 81 -2.87 1.20 -3.89
CA THR A 81 -3.26 1.62 -5.24
C THR A 81 -4.05 2.92 -5.23
N GLN A 82 -5.02 3.04 -4.32
CA GLN A 82 -5.84 4.25 -4.20
C GLN A 82 -4.98 5.46 -3.85
N ARG A 83 -4.09 5.33 -2.87
CA ARG A 83 -3.16 6.40 -2.47
C ARG A 83 -2.22 6.79 -3.61
N ALA A 84 -1.64 5.81 -4.32
CA ALA A 84 -0.77 6.07 -5.46
C ALA A 84 -1.51 6.80 -6.59
N THR A 85 -2.72 6.35 -6.93
CA THR A 85 -3.52 6.97 -7.99
C THR A 85 -3.94 8.40 -7.62
N ALA A 86 -4.36 8.62 -6.38
CA ALA A 86 -4.72 9.95 -5.89
C ALA A 86 -3.51 10.90 -5.92
N LEU A 87 -2.35 10.42 -5.51
CA LEU A 87 -1.10 11.18 -5.53
C LEU A 87 -0.69 11.55 -6.95
N ILE A 88 -0.74 10.60 -7.89
CA ILE A 88 -0.43 10.85 -9.30
C ILE A 88 -1.38 11.91 -9.90
N ALA A 89 -2.65 11.88 -9.52
CA ALA A 89 -3.65 12.83 -10.01
C ALA A 89 -3.56 14.22 -9.36
N SER A 90 -2.95 14.35 -8.18
CA SER A 90 -2.93 15.60 -7.40
C SER A 90 -1.64 16.41 -7.56
N ILE A 91 -0.57 15.84 -8.10
CA ILE A 91 0.74 16.49 -8.25
C ILE A 91 1.06 16.63 -9.73
N ASP A 92 1.12 17.86 -10.22
CA ASP A 92 1.39 18.15 -11.64
C ASP A 92 2.88 18.03 -11.98
N ASP A 93 3.77 18.46 -11.08
CA ASP A 93 5.22 18.39 -11.29
C ASP A 93 5.72 16.94 -11.26
N PRO A 94 6.34 16.43 -12.34
CA PRO A 94 6.81 15.06 -12.40
C PRO A 94 7.85 14.71 -11.33
N ALA A 95 8.74 15.64 -10.97
CA ALA A 95 9.80 15.41 -9.99
C ALA A 95 9.24 15.31 -8.57
N GLU A 96 8.28 16.19 -8.23
CA GLU A 96 7.56 16.12 -6.96
C GLU A 96 6.72 14.84 -6.87
N ARG A 97 6.07 14.47 -7.98
CA ARG A 97 5.28 13.24 -8.09
C ARG A 97 6.13 11.99 -7.84
N LEU A 98 7.31 11.91 -8.45
CA LEU A 98 8.24 10.79 -8.24
C LEU A 98 8.70 10.72 -6.78
N THR A 99 9.09 11.84 -6.18
CA THR A 99 9.51 11.91 -4.78
C THR A 99 8.39 11.45 -3.84
N ALA A 100 7.16 11.90 -4.07
CA ALA A 100 6.00 11.53 -3.29
C ALA A 100 5.65 10.03 -3.46
N MET A 101 5.80 9.48 -4.66
CA MET A 101 5.62 8.05 -4.92
C MET A 101 6.69 7.20 -4.21
N ILE A 102 7.96 7.63 -4.20
CA ILE A 102 9.04 6.96 -3.45
C ILE A 102 8.72 6.95 -1.96
N ARG A 103 8.26 8.07 -1.40
CA ARG A 103 7.85 8.18 -0.01
C ARG A 103 6.68 7.24 0.31
N LEU A 104 5.63 7.26 -0.50
CA LEU A 104 4.47 6.37 -0.35
C LEU A 104 4.91 4.89 -0.33
N GLN A 105 5.82 4.51 -1.22
CA GLN A 105 6.32 3.14 -1.29
C GLN A 105 7.19 2.76 -0.08
N ALA A 106 8.01 3.68 0.44
CA ALA A 106 8.78 3.48 1.66
C ALA A 106 7.84 3.28 2.87
N GLU A 107 6.81 4.12 3.02
CA GLU A 107 5.78 3.98 4.04
C GLU A 107 5.09 2.61 3.95
N ALA A 108 4.67 2.21 2.74
CA ALA A 108 4.03 0.93 2.52
C ALA A 108 4.96 -0.24 2.90
N ALA A 109 6.23 -0.21 2.50
CA ALA A 109 7.20 -1.24 2.84
C ALA A 109 7.40 -1.36 4.36
N VAL A 110 7.45 -0.25 5.09
CA VAL A 110 7.57 -0.24 6.54
C VAL A 110 6.29 -0.77 7.21
N ASN A 111 5.13 -0.34 6.78
CA ASN A 111 3.85 -0.73 7.37
C ASN A 111 3.53 -2.21 7.11
N MET A 112 3.89 -2.72 5.94
CA MET A 112 3.63 -4.10 5.53
C MET A 112 4.78 -5.07 5.90
N ARG A 113 5.86 -4.61 6.55
CA ARG A 113 7.10 -5.39 6.75
C ARG A 113 6.90 -6.75 7.43
N SER A 114 5.90 -6.85 8.33
CA SER A 114 5.64 -8.10 9.06
C SER A 114 5.11 -9.22 8.16
N TYR A 115 4.37 -8.89 7.10
CA TYR A 115 3.72 -9.87 6.23
C TYR A 115 4.14 -9.79 4.75
N LEU A 116 4.82 -8.73 4.34
CA LEU A 116 5.20 -8.54 2.93
C LEU A 116 6.04 -9.70 2.38
N GLY A 117 6.93 -10.28 3.21
CA GLY A 117 7.76 -11.41 2.85
C GLY A 117 6.99 -12.68 2.47
N VAL A 118 5.79 -12.88 3.03
CA VAL A 118 4.92 -14.02 2.71
C VAL A 118 4.43 -13.92 1.26
N PHE A 119 4.03 -12.74 0.82
CA PHE A 119 3.56 -12.53 -0.55
C PHE A 119 4.66 -12.64 -1.60
N PHE A 120 5.90 -12.21 -1.28
CA PHE A 120 7.04 -12.37 -2.18
C PHE A 120 7.62 -13.78 -2.18
N GLY A 121 7.53 -14.49 -1.06
CA GLY A 121 8.06 -15.85 -0.93
C GLY A 121 7.20 -16.94 -1.57
N GLY A 122 5.91 -16.69 -1.76
CA GLY A 122 4.95 -17.65 -2.32
C GLY A 122 4.69 -18.90 -1.46
N VAL A 123 5.44 -19.10 -0.39
CA VAL A 123 5.31 -20.27 0.49
C VAL A 123 4.13 -20.06 1.44
N GLY A 124 3.15 -20.97 1.41
CA GLY A 124 1.97 -20.90 2.25
C GLY A 124 0.88 -19.92 1.78
N VAL A 125 1.07 -19.26 0.62
CA VAL A 125 0.04 -18.42 0.01
C VAL A 125 -0.79 -19.27 -0.96
N PRO A 126 -2.14 -19.26 -0.88
CA PRO A 126 -2.99 -19.96 -1.82
C PRO A 126 -2.74 -19.53 -3.26
N ALA A 127 -2.88 -20.46 -4.20
CA ALA A 127 -2.58 -20.20 -5.61
C ALA A 127 -3.41 -19.05 -6.20
N ASP A 128 -4.68 -18.91 -5.78
CA ASP A 128 -5.56 -17.82 -6.22
C ASP A 128 -5.16 -16.47 -5.63
N VAL A 129 -4.74 -16.42 -4.34
CA VAL A 129 -4.21 -15.20 -3.71
C VAL A 129 -2.91 -14.80 -4.39
N TYR A 130 -2.04 -15.76 -4.67
CA TYR A 130 -0.78 -15.52 -5.39
C TYR A 130 -1.02 -15.02 -6.82
N ALA A 131 -1.97 -15.58 -7.55
CA ALA A 131 -2.35 -15.11 -8.88
C ALA A 131 -2.89 -13.66 -8.86
N ARG A 132 -3.70 -13.33 -7.85
CA ARG A 132 -4.19 -11.95 -7.63
C ARG A 132 -3.04 -11.00 -7.32
N TRP A 133 -2.09 -11.41 -6.48
CA TRP A 133 -0.88 -10.65 -6.21
C TRP A 133 -0.10 -10.33 -7.49
N HIS A 134 0.15 -11.33 -8.33
CA HIS A 134 0.85 -11.13 -9.60
C HIS A 134 0.09 -10.24 -10.58
N SER A 135 -1.23 -10.35 -10.62
CA SER A 135 -2.05 -9.48 -11.47
C SER A 135 -1.99 -8.03 -10.98
N TRP A 136 -2.16 -7.82 -9.69
CA TRP A 136 -2.06 -6.52 -9.07
C TRP A 136 -0.67 -5.90 -9.25
N SER A 137 0.40 -6.63 -8.97
CA SER A 137 1.77 -6.11 -9.05
C SER A 137 2.12 -5.62 -10.46
N ARG A 138 1.63 -6.31 -11.51
CA ARG A 138 1.79 -5.83 -12.90
C ARG A 138 1.02 -4.53 -13.18
N GLN A 139 -0.15 -4.35 -12.58
CA GLN A 139 -0.93 -3.12 -12.75
C GLN A 139 -0.29 -1.97 -11.96
N TYR A 140 0.17 -2.24 -10.76
CA TYR A 140 0.87 -1.27 -9.92
C TYR A 140 2.22 -0.85 -10.53
N GLU A 141 2.96 -1.79 -11.13
CA GLU A 141 4.19 -1.50 -11.90
C GLU A 141 3.92 -0.52 -13.04
N LYS A 142 2.77 -0.63 -13.75
CA LYS A 142 2.43 0.31 -14.84
C LYS A 142 2.28 1.76 -14.34
N LEU A 143 1.75 1.98 -13.15
CA LEU A 143 1.70 3.33 -12.56
C LEU A 143 3.11 3.89 -12.37
N TRP A 144 4.02 3.09 -11.86
CA TRP A 144 5.42 3.48 -11.69
C TRP A 144 6.14 3.74 -13.02
N VAL A 145 5.89 2.89 -14.01
CA VAL A 145 6.47 3.08 -15.36
C VAL A 145 6.01 4.42 -15.95
N GLY A 146 4.74 4.79 -15.80
CA GLY A 146 4.24 6.10 -16.22
C GLY A 146 4.96 7.25 -15.52
N VAL A 147 5.04 7.22 -14.19
CA VAL A 147 5.74 8.26 -13.42
C VAL A 147 7.22 8.38 -13.80
N VAL A 148 7.90 7.25 -14.02
CA VAL A 148 9.30 7.23 -14.46
C VAL A 148 9.44 7.78 -15.87
N SER A 149 8.55 7.42 -16.80
CA SER A 149 8.56 7.94 -18.18
C SER A 149 8.41 9.46 -18.20
N ASP A 150 7.44 10.02 -17.46
CA ASP A 150 7.24 11.47 -17.36
C ASP A 150 8.50 12.18 -16.86
N ASN A 151 9.21 11.57 -15.90
CA ASN A 151 10.46 12.12 -15.37
C ASN A 151 11.65 12.02 -16.34
N MET A 152 11.69 11.00 -17.20
CA MET A 152 12.67 10.91 -18.28
C MET A 152 12.37 11.93 -19.38
N GLU A 153 11.11 12.12 -19.74
CA GLU A 153 10.68 13.10 -20.76
C GLU A 153 11.00 14.54 -20.34
N THR A 154 10.86 14.85 -19.04
CA THR A 154 11.21 16.20 -18.53
C THR A 154 12.71 16.38 -18.26
N GLY A 155 13.51 15.32 -18.40
CA GLY A 155 14.95 15.35 -18.12
C GLY A 155 15.29 15.38 -16.63
N TYR A 156 14.35 15.05 -15.75
CA TYR A 156 14.61 14.89 -14.31
C TYR A 156 15.33 13.58 -13.99
N LEU A 157 15.06 12.54 -14.77
CA LEU A 157 15.81 11.29 -14.81
C LEU A 157 16.54 11.15 -16.16
N ASP A 158 17.66 10.44 -16.15
CA ASP A 158 18.35 10.08 -17.38
C ASP A 158 17.48 9.20 -18.28
N ASN A 159 17.62 9.38 -19.59
CA ASN A 159 16.95 8.52 -20.56
C ASN A 159 17.43 7.09 -20.44
N GLY A 160 16.48 6.16 -20.38
CA GLY A 160 16.74 4.75 -20.22
C GLY A 160 15.50 3.90 -20.45
N ASN A 161 15.53 2.66 -19.99
CA ASN A 161 14.36 1.80 -20.02
C ASN A 161 13.49 2.09 -18.79
N PRO A 162 12.29 2.73 -18.94
CA PRO A 162 11.46 3.11 -17.80
C PRO A 162 10.96 1.90 -17.00
N VAL A 163 10.77 0.74 -17.62
CA VAL A 163 10.37 -0.49 -16.93
C VAL A 163 11.48 -0.97 -16.00
N VAL A 164 12.74 -0.95 -16.47
CA VAL A 164 13.89 -1.37 -15.65
C VAL A 164 14.08 -0.40 -14.48
N THR A 165 14.03 0.90 -14.76
CA THR A 165 14.17 1.93 -13.72
C THR A 165 13.06 1.81 -12.67
N ALA A 166 11.80 1.66 -13.06
CA ALA A 166 10.69 1.47 -12.14
C ALA A 166 10.87 0.22 -11.25
N ARG A 167 11.31 -0.90 -11.84
CA ARG A 167 11.58 -2.14 -11.11
C ARG A 167 12.73 -2.01 -10.10
N LEU A 168 13.78 -1.28 -10.47
CA LEU A 168 14.90 -1.02 -9.55
C LEU A 168 14.47 -0.14 -8.38
N ILE A 169 13.70 0.92 -8.63
CA ILE A 169 13.14 1.77 -7.56
C ILE A 169 12.23 0.95 -6.65
N LEU A 170 11.27 0.20 -7.21
CA LEU A 170 10.39 -0.67 -6.43
C LEU A 170 11.18 -1.70 -5.61
N GLY A 171 12.17 -2.35 -6.21
CA GLY A 171 13.04 -3.33 -5.51
C GLY A 171 13.77 -2.69 -4.34
N MET A 172 14.34 -1.50 -4.52
CA MET A 172 15.02 -0.74 -3.46
C MET A 172 14.05 -0.42 -2.31
N MET A 173 12.85 0.06 -2.61
CA MET A 173 11.85 0.38 -1.59
C MET A 173 11.30 -0.85 -0.88
N ILE A 174 11.05 -1.93 -1.60
CA ILE A 174 10.59 -3.20 -1.01
C ILE A 174 11.66 -3.76 -0.06
N TRP A 175 12.95 -3.62 -0.41
CA TRP A 175 14.06 -4.07 0.44
C TRP A 175 14.09 -3.37 1.80
N VAL A 176 13.55 -2.14 1.92
CA VAL A 176 13.40 -1.41 3.19
C VAL A 176 12.66 -2.27 4.23
N SER A 177 11.65 -3.03 3.82
CA SER A 177 10.91 -3.93 4.73
C SER A 177 11.78 -4.98 5.42
N ARG A 178 12.94 -5.32 4.87
CA ARG A 178 13.84 -6.34 5.39
C ARG A 178 14.79 -5.83 6.48
N TRP A 179 15.28 -4.61 6.31
CA TRP A 179 16.29 -4.06 7.22
C TRP A 179 15.75 -3.01 8.18
N TYR A 180 14.66 -2.31 7.85
CA TYR A 180 14.09 -1.28 8.71
C TYR A 180 13.74 -1.82 10.10
N ARG A 181 14.21 -1.11 11.12
CA ARG A 181 13.92 -1.41 12.53
C ARG A 181 13.42 -0.14 13.23
N PRO A 182 12.22 -0.17 13.85
CA PRO A 182 11.67 1.01 14.55
C PRO A 182 12.55 1.57 15.66
N ARG A 183 13.50 0.75 16.16
CA ARG A 183 14.46 1.16 17.19
C ARG A 183 15.63 1.98 16.65
N GLU A 184 15.90 1.90 15.37
CA GLU A 184 16.88 2.73 14.68
C GLU A 184 16.23 4.09 14.47
N LYS A 185 16.97 5.18 14.75
CA LYS A 185 16.46 6.56 14.64
C LYS A 185 16.40 7.03 13.17
N ILE A 186 16.01 6.14 12.27
CA ILE A 186 15.90 6.42 10.83
C ILE A 186 14.42 6.68 10.53
N SER A 187 14.12 7.85 9.99
CA SER A 187 12.76 8.21 9.60
C SER A 187 12.42 7.72 8.18
N ILE A 188 11.13 7.61 7.90
CA ILE A 188 10.66 7.29 6.53
C ILE A 188 11.03 8.42 5.58
N GLU A 189 11.01 9.66 6.05
CA GLU A 189 11.43 10.84 5.31
C GLU A 189 12.88 10.72 4.85
N GLU A 190 13.78 10.39 5.77
CA GLU A 190 15.20 10.21 5.49
C GLU A 190 15.44 9.09 4.44
N ILE A 191 14.70 7.98 4.57
CA ILE A 191 14.75 6.89 3.58
C ILE A 191 14.30 7.39 2.20
N ALA A 192 13.18 8.11 2.15
CA ALA A 192 12.61 8.59 0.90
C ALA A 192 13.49 9.64 0.22
N GLU A 193 14.04 10.59 0.99
CA GLU A 193 14.95 11.62 0.51
C GLU A 193 16.25 11.00 -0.04
N THR A 194 16.85 10.07 0.73
CA THR A 194 18.05 9.35 0.30
C THR A 194 17.80 8.54 -0.96
N ALA A 195 16.69 7.84 -1.04
CA ALA A 195 16.31 7.06 -2.22
C ALA A 195 16.09 7.95 -3.44
N THR A 196 15.40 9.07 -3.28
CA THR A 196 15.19 10.05 -4.34
C THR A 196 16.54 10.62 -4.84
N HIS A 197 17.46 10.92 -3.92
CA HIS A 197 18.79 11.37 -4.27
C HIS A 197 19.58 10.30 -5.06
N LEU A 198 19.57 9.06 -4.61
CA LEU A 198 20.23 7.94 -5.30
C LEU A 198 19.69 7.72 -6.71
N VAL A 199 18.39 7.83 -6.91
CA VAL A 199 17.76 7.69 -8.24
C VAL A 199 18.21 8.81 -9.19
N ARG A 200 18.56 9.98 -8.66
CA ARG A 200 19.01 11.14 -9.42
C ARG A 200 20.53 11.26 -9.59
N MET A 201 21.33 10.48 -8.88
CA MET A 201 22.79 10.62 -8.86
C MET A 201 23.47 10.48 -10.23
N GLY A 202 22.79 9.93 -11.24
CA GLY A 202 23.27 9.91 -12.62
C GLY A 202 23.11 11.24 -13.36
N HIS A 203 22.40 12.23 -12.79
CA HIS A 203 22.03 13.45 -13.50
C HIS A 203 22.89 14.64 -13.07
N PRO A 204 23.65 15.31 -13.97
CA PRO A 204 24.29 16.57 -13.65
C PRO A 204 23.21 17.59 -13.32
N ALA A 205 23.38 18.31 -12.20
CA ALA A 205 22.44 19.36 -11.82
C ALA A 205 22.20 20.29 -13.04
N PRO A 206 20.95 20.68 -13.34
CA PRO A 206 20.69 21.59 -14.43
C PRO A 206 21.53 22.86 -14.22
N PRO A 207 22.13 23.42 -15.28
CA PRO A 207 22.98 24.60 -15.14
C PRO A 207 22.16 25.70 -14.48
N THR A 208 22.62 26.16 -13.31
CA THR A 208 22.04 27.29 -12.63
C THR A 208 22.01 28.46 -13.65
N ARG A 209 20.80 28.87 -14.04
CA ARG A 209 20.64 30.08 -14.87
C ARG A 209 21.24 31.23 -14.08
N SER A 210 22.51 31.53 -14.36
CA SER A 210 23.13 32.78 -13.92
C SER A 210 22.35 33.91 -14.59
N THR A 211 21.56 34.62 -13.80
CA THR A 211 20.96 35.89 -14.18
C THR A 211 22.12 36.90 -14.30
N SER A 212 22.81 36.79 -15.41
CA SER A 212 23.74 37.84 -15.81
C SER A 212 22.94 39.11 -16.10
N THR A 213 22.83 39.95 -15.10
CA THR A 213 22.32 41.31 -15.20
C THR A 213 23.29 42.07 -16.10
N ARG A 214 23.00 42.08 -17.40
CA ARG A 214 23.73 42.89 -18.40
C ARG A 214 23.48 44.37 -18.09
N LYS A 215 24.36 44.94 -17.25
CA LYS A 215 24.44 46.36 -16.95
C LYS A 215 24.72 47.09 -18.27
N ARG A 216 23.68 47.64 -18.90
CA ARG A 216 23.84 48.56 -20.02
C ARG A 216 24.55 49.78 -19.50
N ALA A 217 25.86 49.85 -19.77
CA ALA A 217 26.61 51.08 -19.67
C ALA A 217 26.06 52.07 -20.72
N ARG A 218 25.32 53.06 -20.26
CA ARG A 218 25.05 54.29 -21.01
C ARG A 218 26.35 55.11 -20.97
N GLY A 219 27.15 55.04 -22.02
CA GLY A 219 28.23 55.99 -22.28
C GLY A 219 27.64 57.18 -22.97
N GLN A 220 27.88 58.32 -22.36
CA GLN A 220 27.69 59.66 -22.91
C GLN A 220 28.61 59.88 -24.10
N ARG A 221 28.08 60.42 -25.18
CA ARG A 221 28.52 61.70 -25.79
C ARG A 221 27.54 62.04 -26.90
#